data_c35f2339b3ddef6d7adf769143274e83
#
_entry.id   c35f2339b3ddef6d7adf769143274e83
#
_cell.length_a   1.000
_cell.length_b   1.000
_cell.length_c   1.000
_cell.angle_alpha   90.00
_cell.angle_beta   90.00
_cell.angle_gamma   90.00
#
_symmetry.space_group_name_H-M   'P 1'
#
loop_
_entity.id
_entity.type
_entity.pdbx_description
1 polymer ?
#
loop_
_entity_poly.entity_id
_entity_poly.type
_entity_poly.pdbx_seq_one_letter_code
_entity_poly.pdbx_strand_id
1 'polypeptide(L)'
;VVSTEPVLCGNKVKDNLEKNLMLFYTALKRDASEILRSQEEQTVKKFNSLRKLQALVEPLRDVLSKGKNLNQFGEILHEGWILKRQLTDDISSSVIDSYYKKARKAGAIGGKILGAGGGGFFLFYVPYARQKKFIKYFRK
;
A
#
# COMPACT_ATOMS: atom_id res chain seq x y z
N VAL A 1 -7.60 -20.81 -5.51
CA VAL A 1 -6.54 -20.96 -6.53
C VAL A 1 -5.76 -19.66 -6.61
N VAL A 2 -4.44 -19.74 -6.47
CA VAL A 2 -3.54 -18.61 -6.66
C VAL A 2 -2.92 -18.76 -8.07
N SER A 3 -3.00 -17.70 -8.87
CA SER A 3 -2.33 -17.61 -10.16
C SER A 3 -1.37 -16.42 -10.16
N THR A 4 -0.25 -16.58 -10.88
CA THR A 4 0.72 -15.52 -11.09
C THR A 4 0.97 -15.34 -12.57
N GLU A 5 0.99 -14.10 -13.00
CA GLU A 5 1.28 -13.74 -14.39
C GLU A 5 2.32 -12.61 -14.42
N PRO A 6 3.25 -12.62 -15.38
CA PRO A 6 4.18 -11.52 -15.55
C PRO A 6 3.44 -10.26 -16.00
N VAL A 7 3.78 -9.13 -15.42
CA VAL A 7 3.31 -7.82 -15.88
C VAL A 7 4.31 -7.28 -16.91
N LEU A 8 3.84 -7.08 -18.14
CA LEU A 8 4.63 -6.44 -19.18
C LEU A 8 4.76 -4.95 -18.87
N CYS A 9 5.93 -4.55 -18.42
CA CYS A 9 6.23 -3.20 -17.97
C CYS A 9 7.59 -2.78 -18.52
N GLY A 10 7.63 -1.68 -19.27
CA GLY A 10 8.88 -1.14 -19.83
C GLY A 10 9.86 -0.67 -18.75
N ASN A 11 11.17 -0.71 -19.02
CA ASN A 11 12.20 -0.30 -18.06
C ASN A 11 12.02 1.14 -17.59
N LYS A 12 11.64 2.05 -18.49
CA LYS A 12 11.36 3.45 -18.13
C LYS A 12 10.22 3.58 -17.11
N VAL A 13 9.19 2.75 -17.22
CA VAL A 13 8.07 2.73 -16.27
C VAL A 13 8.53 2.20 -14.93
N LYS A 14 9.34 1.13 -14.91
CA LYS A 14 9.94 0.58 -13.67
C LYS A 14 10.79 1.61 -12.95
N ASP A 15 11.68 2.29 -13.67
CA ASP A 15 12.57 3.32 -13.12
C ASP A 15 11.77 4.50 -12.55
N ASN A 16 10.73 4.92 -13.25
CA ASN A 16 9.85 6.00 -12.79
C ASN A 16 9.02 5.57 -11.57
N LEU A 17 8.55 4.33 -11.54
CA LEU A 17 7.84 3.79 -10.37
C LEU A 17 8.77 3.77 -9.15
N GLU A 18 9.97 3.22 -9.30
CA GLU A 18 10.98 3.14 -8.23
C GLU A 18 11.31 4.52 -7.65
N LYS A 19 11.51 5.52 -8.50
CA LYS A 19 11.76 6.91 -8.08
C LYS A 19 10.64 7.51 -7.24
N ASN A 20 9.40 7.06 -7.42
CA ASN A 20 8.24 7.58 -6.70
C ASN A 20 7.88 6.74 -5.46
N LEU A 21 8.56 5.62 -5.21
CA LEU A 21 8.33 4.77 -4.04
C LEU A 21 9.30 5.11 -2.92
N MET A 22 8.79 5.16 -1.70
CA MET A 22 9.57 5.42 -0.49
C MET A 22 9.21 4.41 0.60
N LEU A 23 10.23 3.87 1.27
CA LEU A 23 10.08 2.93 2.38
C LEU A 23 10.39 3.61 3.72
N PHE A 24 9.54 3.38 4.72
CA PHE A 24 9.72 3.87 6.08
C PHE A 24 9.50 2.75 7.08
N TYR A 25 10.48 2.57 7.96
CA TYR A 25 10.35 1.62 9.06
C TYR A 25 9.50 2.23 10.19
N THR A 26 8.48 1.50 10.61
CA THR A 26 7.54 1.97 11.64
C THR A 26 8.08 1.84 13.06
N ALA A 27 9.13 1.03 13.28
CA ALA A 27 9.62 0.58 14.58
C ALA A 27 8.57 -0.18 15.43
N LEU A 28 7.42 -0.52 14.86
CA LEU A 28 6.40 -1.35 15.49
C LEU A 28 6.65 -2.82 15.14
N LYS A 29 6.74 -3.66 16.16
CA LYS A 29 6.87 -5.12 16.00
C LYS A 29 5.52 -5.76 16.31
N ARG A 30 5.07 -6.65 15.42
CA ARG A 30 3.87 -7.47 15.58
C ARG A 30 4.16 -8.88 15.10
N ASP A 31 3.50 -9.85 15.71
CA ASP A 31 3.55 -11.23 15.22
C ASP A 31 2.69 -11.36 13.95
N ALA A 32 3.37 -11.64 12.83
CA ALA A 32 2.68 -11.81 11.54
C ALA A 32 1.74 -13.02 11.56
N SER A 33 2.05 -14.07 12.34
CA SER A 33 1.23 -15.28 12.44
C SER A 33 -0.12 -14.98 13.07
N GLU A 34 -0.16 -14.16 14.13
CA GLU A 34 -1.41 -13.77 14.79
C GLU A 34 -2.30 -12.95 13.85
N ILE A 35 -1.70 -11.99 13.11
CA ILE A 35 -2.43 -11.16 12.16
C ILE A 35 -3.00 -12.00 11.02
N LEU A 36 -2.21 -12.92 10.46
CA LEU A 36 -2.67 -13.82 9.39
C LEU A 36 -3.79 -14.74 9.85
N ARG A 37 -3.68 -15.30 11.07
CA ARG A 37 -4.75 -16.12 11.67
C ARG A 37 -6.03 -15.32 11.84
N SER A 38 -5.95 -14.10 12.37
CA SER A 38 -7.10 -13.20 12.49
C SER A 38 -7.74 -12.89 11.14
N GLN A 39 -6.94 -12.72 10.08
CA GLN A 39 -7.45 -12.55 8.72
C GLN A 39 -8.18 -13.80 8.21
N GLU A 40 -7.64 -14.98 8.43
CA GLU A 40 -8.26 -16.25 8.02
C GLU A 40 -9.63 -16.45 8.72
N GLU A 41 -9.70 -16.21 10.02
CA GLU A 41 -10.94 -16.30 10.80
C GLU A 41 -12.03 -15.32 10.32
N GLN A 42 -11.61 -14.15 9.80
CA GLN A 42 -12.50 -13.12 9.29
C GLN A 42 -12.83 -13.26 7.79
N THR A 43 -12.16 -14.19 7.07
CA THR A 43 -12.26 -14.30 5.60
C THR A 43 -13.70 -14.45 5.11
N VAL A 44 -14.49 -15.31 5.73
CA VAL A 44 -15.89 -15.53 5.34
C VAL A 44 -16.73 -14.27 5.53
N LYS A 45 -16.53 -13.56 6.66
CA LYS A 45 -17.27 -12.33 7.00
C LYS A 45 -16.88 -11.13 6.13
N LYS A 46 -15.66 -11.15 5.57
CA LYS A 46 -15.05 -10.04 4.81
C LYS A 46 -14.90 -10.33 3.32
N PHE A 47 -15.65 -11.32 2.81
CA PHE A 47 -15.59 -11.77 1.42
C PHE A 47 -15.73 -10.62 0.41
N ASN A 48 -16.65 -9.69 0.66
CA ASN A 48 -16.85 -8.52 -0.23
C ASN A 48 -15.61 -7.61 -0.28
N SER A 49 -14.93 -7.39 0.85
CA SER A 49 -13.69 -6.61 0.88
C SER A 49 -12.55 -7.31 0.13
N LEU A 50 -12.47 -8.63 0.24
CA LEU A 50 -11.50 -9.43 -0.52
C LEU A 50 -11.77 -9.38 -2.03
N ARG A 51 -13.03 -9.47 -2.46
CA ARG A 51 -13.40 -9.30 -3.88
C ARG A 51 -13.05 -7.92 -4.41
N LYS A 52 -13.28 -6.87 -3.64
CA LYS A 52 -12.88 -5.50 -4.00
C LYS A 52 -11.37 -5.36 -4.13
N LEU A 53 -10.59 -5.97 -3.20
CA LEU A 53 -9.13 -6.01 -3.31
C LEU A 53 -8.66 -6.73 -4.57
N GLN A 54 -9.27 -7.87 -4.89
CA GLN A 54 -8.98 -8.60 -6.12
C GLN A 54 -9.28 -7.78 -7.38
N ALA A 55 -10.36 -7.00 -7.37
CA ALA A 55 -10.75 -6.14 -8.48
C ALA A 55 -9.74 -5.00 -8.76
N LEU A 56 -8.84 -4.67 -7.82
CA LEU A 56 -7.79 -3.68 -8.03
C LEU A 56 -6.60 -4.21 -8.87
N VAL A 57 -6.50 -5.52 -9.07
CA VAL A 57 -5.36 -6.15 -9.78
C VAL A 57 -5.29 -5.70 -11.22
N GLU A 58 -6.40 -5.76 -11.96
CA GLU A 58 -6.44 -5.38 -13.38
C GLU A 58 -6.16 -3.89 -13.61
N PRO A 59 -6.81 -2.94 -12.90
CA PRO A 59 -6.46 -1.52 -13.00
C PRO A 59 -4.98 -1.25 -12.70
N LEU A 60 -4.40 -1.93 -11.71
CA LEU A 60 -2.99 -1.77 -11.36
C LEU A 60 -2.06 -2.27 -12.46
N ARG A 61 -2.38 -3.44 -13.06
CA ARG A 61 -1.69 -3.99 -14.22
C ARG A 61 -1.71 -3.00 -15.39
N ASP A 62 -2.88 -2.44 -15.68
CA ASP A 62 -3.07 -1.46 -16.75
C ASP A 62 -2.20 -0.21 -16.57
N VAL A 63 -2.15 0.33 -15.36
CA VAL A 63 -1.29 1.49 -15.03
C VAL A 63 0.18 1.18 -15.33
N LEU A 64 0.66 0.00 -14.94
CA LEU A 64 2.05 -0.42 -15.15
C LEU A 64 2.33 -0.70 -16.62
N SER A 65 1.42 -1.36 -17.33
CA SER A 65 1.59 -1.71 -18.76
C SER A 65 1.54 -0.47 -19.66
N LYS A 66 0.64 0.47 -19.37
CA LYS A 66 0.49 1.71 -20.15
C LYS A 66 1.52 2.78 -19.79
N GLY A 67 1.92 2.87 -18.53
CA GLY A 67 2.95 3.78 -18.03
C GLY A 67 2.67 5.29 -18.21
N LYS A 68 1.44 5.67 -18.50
CA LYS A 68 1.10 7.07 -18.85
C LYS A 68 0.94 7.97 -17.64
N ASN A 69 0.29 7.49 -16.58
CA ASN A 69 0.04 8.26 -15.36
C ASN A 69 0.28 7.37 -14.14
N LEU A 70 1.52 7.33 -13.67
CA LEU A 70 1.90 6.52 -12.51
C LEU A 70 1.30 6.99 -11.19
N ASN A 71 0.76 8.21 -11.10
CA ASN A 71 0.05 8.65 -9.91
C ASN A 71 -1.16 7.75 -9.60
N GLN A 72 -1.79 7.17 -10.63
CA GLN A 72 -2.86 6.19 -10.47
C GLN A 72 -2.41 4.94 -9.68
N PHE A 73 -1.13 4.56 -9.77
CA PHE A 73 -0.58 3.50 -8.91
C PHE A 73 -0.71 3.85 -7.43
N GLY A 74 -0.37 5.07 -7.06
CA GLY A 74 -0.54 5.57 -5.69
C GLY A 74 -2.00 5.60 -5.23
N GLU A 75 -2.90 6.01 -6.10
CA GLU A 75 -4.35 6.03 -5.83
C GLU A 75 -4.90 4.62 -5.58
N ILE A 76 -4.52 3.65 -6.40
CA ILE A 76 -4.91 2.24 -6.24
C ILE A 76 -4.30 1.65 -4.96
N LEU A 77 -3.04 1.99 -4.63
CA LEU A 77 -2.45 1.59 -3.34
C LEU A 77 -3.25 2.14 -2.16
N HIS A 78 -3.71 3.39 -2.24
CA HIS A 78 -4.56 3.99 -1.20
C HIS A 78 -5.86 3.21 -1.02
N GLU A 79 -6.58 2.97 -2.12
CA GLU A 79 -7.82 2.20 -2.09
C GLU A 79 -7.60 0.79 -1.51
N GLY A 80 -6.57 0.10 -1.98
CA GLY A 80 -6.18 -1.22 -1.48
C GLY A 80 -5.85 -1.22 0.03
N TRP A 81 -5.18 -0.18 0.53
CA TRP A 81 -4.90 -0.04 1.95
C TRP A 81 -6.18 0.16 2.79
N ILE A 82 -7.10 1.01 2.34
CA ILE A 82 -8.39 1.22 3.02
C ILE A 82 -9.19 -0.09 3.09
N LEU A 83 -9.25 -0.85 2.00
CA LEU A 83 -9.92 -2.15 1.96
C LEU A 83 -9.23 -3.18 2.87
N LYS A 84 -7.89 -3.25 2.84
CA LYS A 84 -7.11 -4.17 3.66
C LYS A 84 -7.33 -3.94 5.15
N ARG A 85 -7.37 -2.69 5.61
CA ARG A 85 -7.63 -2.33 7.01
C ARG A 85 -8.98 -2.82 7.52
N GLN A 86 -9.94 -3.04 6.62
CA GLN A 86 -11.27 -3.53 6.98
C GLN A 86 -11.33 -5.05 7.20
N LEU A 87 -10.25 -5.79 6.86
CA LEU A 87 -10.23 -7.26 7.00
C LEU A 87 -10.16 -7.70 8.45
N THR A 88 -9.36 -7.02 9.26
CA THR A 88 -9.25 -7.23 10.70
C THR A 88 -8.68 -5.99 11.37
N ASP A 89 -9.00 -5.78 12.64
CA ASP A 89 -8.52 -4.64 13.44
C ASP A 89 -7.01 -4.70 13.72
N ASP A 90 -6.39 -5.88 13.60
CA ASP A 90 -4.97 -6.10 13.87
C ASP A 90 -4.05 -5.59 12.76
N ILE A 91 -4.57 -5.35 11.55
CA ILE A 91 -3.76 -4.86 10.41
C ILE A 91 -3.31 -3.43 10.62
N SER A 92 -4.13 -2.60 11.25
CA SER A 92 -3.81 -1.22 11.57
C SER A 92 -4.03 -0.92 13.05
N SER A 93 -3.48 0.18 13.50
CA SER A 93 -3.63 0.71 14.85
C SER A 93 -3.77 2.23 14.77
N SER A 94 -4.13 2.88 15.88
CA SER A 94 -4.21 4.35 15.94
C SER A 94 -2.87 5.02 15.57
N VAL A 95 -1.75 4.40 15.92
CA VAL A 95 -0.40 4.87 15.57
C VAL A 95 -0.16 4.75 14.06
N ILE A 96 -0.45 3.59 13.47
CA ILE A 96 -0.32 3.35 12.02
C ILE A 96 -1.23 4.31 11.26
N ASP A 97 -2.47 4.49 11.70
CA ASP A 97 -3.43 5.41 11.08
C ASP A 97 -2.95 6.86 11.15
N SER A 98 -2.35 7.26 12.27
CA SER A 98 -1.76 8.59 12.45
C SER A 98 -0.60 8.82 11.47
N TYR A 99 0.32 7.86 11.36
CA TYR A 99 1.41 7.91 10.37
C TYR A 99 0.90 7.99 8.95
N TYR A 100 -0.10 7.19 8.61
CA TYR A 100 -0.69 7.20 7.28
C TYR A 100 -1.34 8.56 6.94
N LYS A 101 -2.15 9.10 7.85
CA LYS A 101 -2.76 10.44 7.69
C LYS A 101 -1.69 11.52 7.53
N LYS A 102 -0.63 11.47 8.32
CA LYS A 102 0.49 12.41 8.24
C LYS A 102 1.21 12.32 6.89
N ALA A 103 1.44 11.10 6.39
CA ALA A 103 2.05 10.87 5.07
C ALA A 103 1.18 11.45 3.94
N ARG A 104 -0.14 11.24 4.00
CA ARG A 104 -1.08 11.83 3.02
C ARG A 104 -1.03 13.36 3.03
N LYS A 105 -1.03 13.98 4.20
CA LYS A 105 -0.89 15.45 4.35
C LYS A 105 0.46 15.95 3.85
N ALA A 106 1.50 15.16 3.99
CA ALA A 106 2.85 15.50 3.51
C ALA A 106 3.01 15.39 1.99
N GLY A 107 2.07 14.75 1.29
CA GLY A 107 2.06 14.66 -0.16
C GLY A 107 2.13 13.25 -0.75
N ALA A 108 2.03 12.20 0.06
CA ALA A 108 1.87 10.83 -0.45
C ALA A 108 0.51 10.67 -1.13
N ILE A 109 0.49 10.12 -2.33
CA ILE A 109 -0.75 9.82 -3.07
C ILE A 109 -1.39 8.55 -2.53
N GLY A 110 -0.59 7.62 -2.05
CA GLY A 110 -1.07 6.40 -1.41
C GLY A 110 0.06 5.63 -0.77
N GLY A 111 -0.26 4.49 -0.20
CA GLY A 111 0.71 3.63 0.45
C GLY A 111 0.05 2.49 1.18
N LYS A 112 0.85 1.64 1.77
CA LYS A 112 0.40 0.49 2.57
C LYS A 112 1.49 0.01 3.52
N ILE A 113 1.11 -0.69 4.57
CA ILE A 113 2.03 -1.54 5.33
C ILE A 113 2.37 -2.77 4.48
N LEU A 114 3.64 -3.13 4.41
CA LEU A 114 4.10 -4.33 3.73
C LEU A 114 3.87 -5.57 4.61
N GLY A 115 3.61 -6.71 3.97
CA GLY A 115 3.36 -7.97 4.66
C GLY A 115 1.99 -8.06 5.33
N ALA A 116 1.92 -8.73 6.48
CA ALA A 116 0.68 -9.02 7.20
C ALA A 116 -0.04 -7.76 7.72
N GLY A 117 0.71 -6.73 8.07
CA GLY A 117 0.21 -5.53 8.72
C GLY A 117 0.67 -5.40 10.18
N GLY A 118 0.11 -4.45 10.91
CA GLY A 118 0.39 -4.24 12.34
C GLY A 118 1.74 -3.61 12.66
N GLY A 119 2.66 -3.50 11.71
CA GLY A 119 4.00 -2.94 11.87
C GLY A 119 4.90 -3.24 10.69
N GLY A 120 6.21 -3.14 10.90
CA GLY A 120 7.22 -3.34 9.85
C GLY A 120 7.45 -2.10 9.02
N PHE A 121 7.25 -2.17 7.71
CA PHE A 121 7.53 -1.08 6.79
C PHE A 121 6.27 -0.51 6.13
N PHE A 122 6.20 0.81 6.03
CA PHE A 122 5.33 1.49 5.10
C PHE A 122 6.00 1.62 3.73
N LEU A 123 5.25 1.33 2.69
CA LEU A 123 5.55 1.74 1.33
C LEU A 123 4.62 2.91 0.97
N PHE A 124 5.18 4.06 0.62
CA PHE A 124 4.42 5.22 0.13
C PHE A 124 4.76 5.52 -1.32
N TYR A 125 3.75 5.86 -2.10
CA TYR A 125 3.93 6.49 -3.40
C TYR A 125 3.92 8.01 -3.20
N VAL A 126 5.09 8.63 -3.38
CA VAL A 126 5.29 10.07 -3.26
C VAL A 126 5.92 10.57 -4.54
N PRO A 127 5.25 11.42 -5.34
CA PRO A 127 5.84 11.99 -6.54
C PRO A 127 7.24 12.56 -6.25
N TYR A 128 8.22 12.21 -7.08
CA TYR A 128 9.62 12.55 -6.85
C TYR A 128 9.85 14.03 -6.50
N ALA A 129 9.18 14.93 -7.23
CA ALA A 129 9.26 16.37 -6.98
C ALA A 129 8.79 16.79 -5.56
N ARG A 130 7.98 15.98 -4.89
CA ARG A 130 7.43 16.25 -3.56
C ARG A 130 8.25 15.61 -2.42
N GLN A 131 9.17 14.70 -2.73
CA GLN A 131 9.85 13.87 -1.73
C GLN A 131 10.67 14.67 -0.72
N LYS A 132 11.39 15.71 -1.13
CA LYS A 132 12.14 16.57 -0.20
C LYS A 132 11.23 17.23 0.85
N LYS A 133 10.10 17.78 0.40
CA LYS A 133 9.10 18.38 1.30
C LYS A 133 8.43 17.33 2.17
N PHE A 134 8.11 16.17 1.58
CA PHE A 134 7.53 15.03 2.28
C PHE A 134 8.42 14.59 3.46
N ILE A 135 9.71 14.33 3.24
CA ILE A 135 10.65 13.89 4.27
C ILE A 135 10.73 14.91 5.39
N LYS A 136 10.86 16.20 5.06
CA LYS A 136 10.94 17.28 6.04
C LYS A 136 9.71 17.35 6.94
N TYR A 137 8.53 17.12 6.40
CA TYR A 137 7.27 17.17 7.14
C TYR A 137 7.00 15.87 7.89
N PHE A 138 7.27 14.73 7.28
CA PHE A 138 6.93 13.40 7.81
C PHE A 138 7.80 13.01 9.00
N ARG A 139 9.09 13.41 9.02
CA ARG A 139 10.02 13.13 10.12
C ARG A 139 9.82 14.02 11.37
N LYS A 140 9.11 15.12 11.26
CA LYS A 140 8.74 15.97 12.41
C LYS A 140 7.59 15.35 13.22
#